data_0f74827ec2bfc024498546119bf9bc74
#
_entry.id   0f74827ec2bfc024498546119bf9bc74
#
_cell.length_a   1.000
_cell.length_b   1.000
_cell.length_c   1.000
_cell.angle_alpha   90.00
_cell.angle_beta   90.00
_cell.angle_gamma   90.00
#
_symmetry.space_group_name_H-M   'P 1'
#
loop_
_entity.id
_entity.type
_entity.pdbx_description
1 polymer ?
#
loop_
_entity_poly.entity_id
_entity_poly.type
_entity_poly.pdbx_seq_one_letter_code
_entity_poly.pdbx_strand_id
1 'polypeptide(L)'
;MSSAAVSTNLWSRVSTWGLLLLLLYFALDGVSPFVNAPTALRAVATSSEGGVLGERLSKLWMFLLCMIFVVQGHQAVRRLSMQMKLVTSFPILALLLFPVSQLATRTISSGALLLAAILLMYYIMSRYPFDQLLELFLILGTGTIAGSIVFALALPEYGLDRMGGHATAWKGIFSAKNYLGDMAVFFLTMAVAYRGRTSFLRFVRASQIVFCLVAIAFSQAATAYLLTAIYVVYFLIMKTLHRFRKKDYFVLCILLLGALSVAAVVTVAAPDLLFSALGKDSTLTGRTGIWSAAIDSISRRPLLGYGYQAFWLGLEGESYRVILAVSWLLAQAQNGFLDVTLEMGAAGLAIVLLVFGFAFRDAGVCLLRSRDHAQLRAVEWYLSVVILTLICNCDESFLFEPKHLGSMIFVIACVGLKQEWLRLQASAAPRPVGISA
;
A
#
# COMPACT_ATOMS: atom_id res chain seq x y z
N MET A 1 14.03 40.33 15.51
CA MET A 1 13.43 39.15 14.80
C MET A 1 13.22 38.09 15.86
N SER A 2 11.94 37.81 16.13
CA SER A 2 11.43 37.35 17.42
C SER A 2 11.57 35.83 17.66
N SER A 3 11.63 35.45 18.91
CA SER A 3 11.62 34.09 19.45
C SER A 3 10.49 33.19 18.86
N ALA A 4 9.40 33.80 18.41
CA ALA A 4 8.28 33.11 17.76
C ALA A 4 8.62 32.50 16.39
N ALA A 5 9.49 33.16 15.60
CA ALA A 5 9.90 32.62 14.28
C ALA A 5 10.89 31.46 14.42
N VAL A 6 11.70 31.44 15.48
CA VAL A 6 12.61 30.33 15.79
C VAL A 6 11.82 29.13 16.34
N SER A 7 10.82 29.36 17.16
CA SER A 7 9.97 28.31 17.74
C SER A 7 9.11 27.61 16.67
N THR A 8 8.53 28.35 15.72
CA THR A 8 7.76 27.75 14.63
C THR A 8 8.60 26.86 13.71
N ASN A 9 9.86 27.21 13.46
CA ASN A 9 10.79 26.37 12.69
C ASN A 9 11.22 25.11 13.44
N LEU A 10 11.43 25.19 14.74
CA LEU A 10 11.81 24.03 15.57
C LEU A 10 10.65 23.01 15.63
N TRP A 11 9.44 23.47 15.96
CA TRP A 11 8.26 22.61 16.01
C TRP A 11 7.91 21.96 14.67
N SER A 12 8.06 22.68 13.56
CA SER A 12 7.85 22.11 12.23
C SER A 12 8.88 21.02 11.90
N ARG A 13 10.13 21.20 12.30
CA ARG A 13 11.18 20.17 12.13
C ARG A 13 10.94 18.95 13.03
N VAL A 14 10.64 19.16 14.30
CA VAL A 14 10.33 18.06 15.24
C VAL A 14 9.12 17.26 14.77
N SER A 15 8.07 17.92 14.28
CA SER A 15 6.90 17.21 13.73
C SER A 15 7.23 16.40 12.46
N THR A 16 8.10 16.92 11.58
CA THR A 16 8.51 16.18 10.37
C THR A 16 9.35 14.95 10.73
N TRP A 17 10.30 15.06 11.68
CA TRP A 17 11.07 13.91 12.14
C TRP A 17 10.21 12.88 12.88
N GLY A 18 9.27 13.34 13.71
CA GLY A 18 8.30 12.45 14.37
C GLY A 18 7.43 11.70 13.37
N LEU A 19 7.02 12.37 12.30
CA LEU A 19 6.26 11.75 11.22
C LEU A 19 7.09 10.70 10.43
N LEU A 20 8.36 11.00 10.13
CA LEU A 20 9.28 10.05 9.49
C LEU A 20 9.48 8.80 10.35
N LEU A 21 9.67 8.98 11.67
CA LEU A 21 9.79 7.85 12.60
C LEU A 21 8.51 7.01 12.66
N LEU A 22 7.34 7.65 12.62
CA LEU A 22 6.06 6.95 12.59
C LEU A 22 5.88 6.19 11.26
N LEU A 23 6.21 6.79 10.12
CA LEU A 23 6.16 6.12 8.82
C LEU A 23 7.19 4.97 8.74
N LEU A 24 8.38 5.14 9.33
CA LEU A 24 9.35 4.07 9.48
C LEU A 24 8.78 2.92 10.32
N TYR A 25 8.08 3.22 11.41
CA TYR A 25 7.42 2.22 12.23
C TYR A 25 6.34 1.44 11.46
N PHE A 26 5.58 2.11 10.59
CA PHE A 26 4.67 1.43 9.64
C PHE A 26 5.44 0.58 8.62
N ALA A 27 6.55 1.09 8.09
CA ALA A 27 7.37 0.33 7.14
C ALA A 27 7.95 -0.96 7.76
N LEU A 28 8.23 -0.94 9.06
CA LEU A 28 8.76 -2.07 9.81
C LEU A 28 7.67 -3.00 10.40
N ASP A 29 6.41 -2.83 10.02
CA ASP A 29 5.29 -3.60 10.59
C ASP A 29 5.32 -3.64 12.13
N GLY A 30 5.64 -2.47 12.73
CA GLY A 30 5.69 -2.30 14.17
C GLY A 30 6.77 -3.14 14.87
N VAL A 31 8.05 -2.84 14.74
CA VAL A 31 9.17 -3.48 15.47
C VAL A 31 9.50 -4.94 15.03
N SER A 32 8.99 -5.37 13.89
CA SER A 32 9.14 -6.73 13.37
C SER A 32 10.59 -7.24 13.13
N PRO A 33 11.61 -6.41 12.77
CA PRO A 33 12.92 -6.95 12.39
C PRO A 33 13.67 -7.67 13.51
N PHE A 34 13.43 -7.29 14.76
CA PHE A 34 14.12 -7.85 15.93
C PHE A 34 13.35 -8.96 16.64
N VAL A 35 12.07 -9.15 16.27
CA VAL A 35 11.16 -10.12 16.92
C VAL A 35 10.82 -11.27 15.97
N ASN A 36 11.37 -11.31 14.76
CA ASN A 36 11.12 -12.39 13.82
C ASN A 36 11.83 -13.68 14.24
N ALA A 37 11.27 -14.33 15.25
CA ALA A 37 11.32 -15.79 15.32
C ALA A 37 10.83 -16.36 13.95
N PRO A 38 11.36 -17.50 13.50
CA PRO A 38 10.88 -18.20 12.30
C PRO A 38 9.36 -18.23 12.30
N THR A 39 8.72 -18.00 11.16
CA THR A 39 7.25 -17.81 11.04
C THR A 39 6.41 -18.93 11.64
N ALA A 40 6.94 -20.15 11.75
CA ALA A 40 6.32 -21.25 12.47
C ALA A 40 6.21 -20.97 13.99
N LEU A 41 7.20 -20.32 14.59
CA LEU A 41 7.16 -19.87 15.98
C LEU A 41 6.30 -18.62 16.16
N ARG A 42 6.08 -17.80 15.12
CA ARG A 42 5.22 -16.62 15.17
C ARG A 42 3.74 -17.01 15.31
N ALA A 43 3.30 -18.06 14.61
CA ALA A 43 1.94 -18.59 14.76
C ALA A 43 1.71 -19.18 16.17
N VAL A 44 2.72 -19.80 16.76
CA VAL A 44 2.67 -20.32 18.14
C VAL A 44 2.86 -19.20 19.17
N ALA A 45 3.71 -18.20 18.89
CA ALA A 45 3.93 -17.07 19.78
C ALA A 45 2.76 -16.07 19.81
N THR A 46 2.00 -15.94 18.72
CA THR A 46 0.75 -15.13 18.71
C THR A 46 -0.39 -15.80 19.50
N SER A 47 -0.32 -17.10 19.73
CA SER A 47 -1.24 -17.83 20.60
C SER A 47 -0.84 -17.79 22.09
N SER A 48 0.40 -17.36 22.41
CA SER A 48 0.81 -17.13 23.81
C SER A 48 0.24 -15.81 24.33
N GLU A 49 -0.19 -15.76 25.59
CA GLU A 49 -0.74 -14.55 26.22
C GLU A 49 0.20 -13.33 26.08
N GLY A 50 1.51 -13.54 26.16
CA GLY A 50 2.53 -12.50 25.98
C GLY A 50 2.59 -11.94 24.54
N GLY A 51 2.40 -12.79 23.52
CA GLY A 51 2.35 -12.37 22.11
C GLY A 51 1.11 -11.54 21.81
N VAL A 52 -0.04 -11.93 22.33
CA VAL A 52 -1.31 -11.19 22.19
C VAL A 52 -1.24 -9.83 22.88
N LEU A 53 -0.64 -9.74 24.05
CA LEU A 53 -0.46 -8.47 24.76
C LEU A 53 0.49 -7.54 24.00
N GLY A 54 1.61 -8.05 23.48
CA GLY A 54 2.57 -7.29 22.69
C GLY A 54 1.94 -6.72 21.41
N GLU A 55 1.12 -7.49 20.70
CA GLU A 55 0.38 -7.02 19.52
C GLU A 55 -0.63 -5.92 19.87
N ARG A 56 -1.36 -6.07 20.95
CA ARG A 56 -2.34 -5.07 21.43
C ARG A 56 -1.64 -3.75 21.82
N LEU A 57 -0.53 -3.82 22.55
CA LEU A 57 0.25 -2.66 22.94
C LEU A 57 0.84 -1.95 21.71
N SER A 58 1.38 -2.69 20.74
CA SER A 58 1.88 -2.12 19.49
C SER A 58 0.78 -1.37 18.73
N LYS A 59 -0.42 -1.95 18.59
CA LYS A 59 -1.56 -1.29 17.95
C LYS A 59 -1.99 -0.03 18.70
N LEU A 60 -2.02 -0.08 20.03
CA LEU A 60 -2.36 1.07 20.87
C LEU A 60 -1.36 2.22 20.68
N TRP A 61 -0.06 1.92 20.69
CA TRP A 61 0.98 2.93 20.47
C TRP A 61 0.88 3.56 19.08
N MET A 62 0.72 2.75 18.03
CA MET A 62 0.52 3.27 16.67
C MET A 62 -0.72 4.15 16.59
N PHE A 63 -1.83 3.74 17.21
CA PHE A 63 -3.06 4.52 17.27
C PHE A 63 -2.82 5.88 17.95
N LEU A 64 -2.22 5.89 19.14
CA LEU A 64 -1.95 7.12 19.89
C LEU A 64 -1.02 8.08 19.11
N LEU A 65 0.03 7.55 18.48
CA LEU A 65 0.93 8.35 17.65
C LEU A 65 0.22 8.96 16.44
N CYS A 66 -0.64 8.19 15.77
CA CYS A 66 -1.46 8.72 14.66
C CYS A 66 -2.36 9.85 15.15
N MET A 67 -3.01 9.68 16.32
CA MET A 67 -3.94 10.66 16.87
C MET A 67 -3.28 11.97 17.23
N ILE A 68 -2.00 11.98 17.64
CA ILE A 68 -1.25 13.22 17.91
C ILE A 68 -1.23 14.11 16.64
N PHE A 69 -0.94 13.53 15.46
CA PHE A 69 -0.92 14.28 14.21
C PHE A 69 -2.32 14.66 13.73
N VAL A 70 -3.29 13.76 13.88
CA VAL A 70 -4.69 14.00 13.52
C VAL A 70 -5.28 15.18 14.29
N VAL A 71 -5.01 15.27 15.60
CA VAL A 71 -5.47 16.38 16.45
C VAL A 71 -4.83 17.70 16.01
N GLN A 72 -3.53 17.70 15.67
CA GLN A 72 -2.85 18.90 15.15
C GLN A 72 -3.47 19.43 13.86
N GLY A 73 -3.97 18.55 12.99
CA GLY A 73 -4.55 18.88 11.68
C GLY A 73 -6.06 18.70 11.59
N HIS A 74 -6.80 18.68 12.71
CA HIS A 74 -8.20 18.23 12.79
C HIS A 74 -9.14 18.87 11.75
N GLN A 75 -9.01 20.18 11.48
CA GLN A 75 -9.87 20.86 10.50
C GLN A 75 -9.62 20.36 9.06
N ALA A 76 -8.35 20.21 8.67
CA ALA A 76 -7.98 19.72 7.35
C ALA A 76 -8.32 18.23 7.20
N VAL A 77 -8.06 17.43 8.21
CA VAL A 77 -8.43 16.01 8.27
C VAL A 77 -9.94 15.84 8.14
N ARG A 78 -10.75 16.62 8.88
CA ARG A 78 -12.21 16.60 8.77
C ARG A 78 -12.67 16.95 7.36
N ARG A 79 -12.08 17.98 6.73
CA ARG A 79 -12.40 18.37 5.34
C ARG A 79 -12.13 17.23 4.37
N LEU A 80 -10.96 16.60 4.46
CA LEU A 80 -10.61 15.47 3.59
C LEU A 80 -11.47 14.24 3.86
N SER A 81 -11.79 13.93 5.12
CA SER A 81 -12.70 12.82 5.43
C SER A 81 -14.07 13.02 4.78
N MET A 82 -14.57 14.25 4.74
CA MET A 82 -15.83 14.57 4.06
C MET A 82 -15.74 14.47 2.52
N GLN A 83 -14.55 14.70 1.94
CA GLN A 83 -14.31 14.54 0.50
C GLN A 83 -14.04 13.08 0.12
N MET A 84 -13.46 12.29 1.03
CA MET A 84 -13.03 10.90 0.85
C MET A 84 -13.95 9.90 1.58
N LYS A 85 -15.26 10.16 1.57
CA LYS A 85 -16.27 9.35 2.30
C LYS A 85 -16.11 7.85 2.03
N LEU A 86 -15.84 7.46 0.79
CA LEU A 86 -15.73 6.06 0.40
C LEU A 86 -14.50 5.38 1.02
N VAL A 87 -13.33 6.05 1.03
CA VAL A 87 -12.13 5.52 1.69
C VAL A 87 -12.34 5.43 3.20
N THR A 88 -12.98 6.46 3.78
CA THR A 88 -13.29 6.50 5.22
C THR A 88 -14.37 5.48 5.61
N SER A 89 -15.28 5.12 4.71
CA SER A 89 -16.33 4.13 5.01
C SER A 89 -15.79 2.72 5.24
N PHE A 90 -14.63 2.37 4.66
CA PHE A 90 -14.05 1.05 4.85
C PHE A 90 -13.71 0.75 6.33
N PRO A 91 -12.89 1.55 7.04
CA PRO A 91 -12.64 1.30 8.46
C PRO A 91 -13.87 1.49 9.34
N ILE A 92 -14.82 2.35 8.96
CA ILE A 92 -16.10 2.48 9.68
C ILE A 92 -16.90 1.18 9.55
N LEU A 93 -17.02 0.60 8.35
CA LEU A 93 -17.67 -0.69 8.15
C LEU A 93 -16.94 -1.78 8.95
N ALA A 94 -15.58 -1.81 8.92
CA ALA A 94 -14.80 -2.75 9.70
C ALA A 94 -15.15 -2.68 11.20
N LEU A 95 -15.28 -1.47 11.74
CA LEU A 95 -15.70 -1.28 13.13
C LEU A 95 -17.14 -1.71 13.37
N LEU A 96 -18.07 -1.41 12.45
CA LEU A 96 -19.48 -1.79 12.59
C LEU A 96 -19.71 -3.31 12.52
N LEU A 97 -18.80 -4.06 11.89
CA LEU A 97 -18.90 -5.52 11.77
C LEU A 97 -18.38 -6.27 13.01
N PHE A 98 -17.95 -5.58 14.09
CA PHE A 98 -17.46 -6.26 15.30
C PHE A 98 -18.44 -7.26 15.91
N PRO A 99 -19.80 -7.09 15.87
CA PRO A 99 -20.71 -8.05 16.50
C PRO A 99 -20.77 -9.40 15.76
N VAL A 100 -20.47 -9.42 14.46
CA VAL A 100 -20.48 -10.65 13.63
C VAL A 100 -19.08 -11.26 13.47
N SER A 101 -18.06 -10.61 14.03
CA SER A 101 -16.66 -11.05 13.97
C SER A 101 -16.39 -12.29 14.80
N GLN A 102 -15.52 -13.17 14.29
CA GLN A 102 -15.01 -14.31 15.06
C GLN A 102 -14.18 -13.86 16.28
N LEU A 103 -13.52 -12.69 16.19
CA LEU A 103 -12.73 -12.12 17.29
C LEU A 103 -12.96 -10.61 17.37
N ALA A 104 -14.02 -10.20 18.06
CA ALA A 104 -14.48 -8.81 18.15
C ALA A 104 -13.37 -7.83 18.62
N THR A 105 -12.57 -8.23 19.61
CA THR A 105 -11.47 -7.41 20.14
C THR A 105 -10.40 -7.10 19.09
N ARG A 106 -10.09 -8.06 18.23
CA ARG A 106 -9.12 -7.89 17.12
C ARG A 106 -9.70 -6.98 16.03
N THR A 107 -10.96 -7.18 15.68
CA THR A 107 -11.67 -6.34 14.71
C THR A 107 -11.75 -4.88 15.16
N ILE A 108 -12.11 -4.61 16.41
CA ILE A 108 -12.17 -3.25 16.95
C ILE A 108 -10.78 -2.60 16.96
N SER A 109 -9.77 -3.30 17.51
CA SER A 109 -8.41 -2.73 17.62
C SER A 109 -7.77 -2.47 16.25
N SER A 110 -7.95 -3.38 15.28
CA SER A 110 -7.41 -3.23 13.93
C SER A 110 -8.19 -2.20 13.10
N GLY A 111 -9.51 -2.18 13.23
CA GLY A 111 -10.37 -1.18 12.57
C GLY A 111 -10.10 0.24 13.08
N ALA A 112 -9.93 0.41 14.40
CA ALA A 112 -9.57 1.69 14.99
C ALA A 112 -8.17 2.16 14.53
N LEU A 113 -7.20 1.24 14.47
CA LEU A 113 -5.87 1.56 13.95
C LEU A 113 -5.91 1.93 12.48
N LEU A 114 -6.67 1.20 11.64
CA LEU A 114 -6.83 1.53 10.23
C LEU A 114 -7.45 2.92 10.05
N LEU A 115 -8.51 3.23 10.82
CA LEU A 115 -9.11 4.57 10.78
C LEU A 115 -8.09 5.64 11.14
N ALA A 116 -7.34 5.45 12.23
CA ALA A 116 -6.30 6.40 12.65
C ALA A 116 -5.20 6.56 11.60
N ALA A 117 -4.76 5.46 10.96
CA ALA A 117 -3.77 5.48 9.89
C ALA A 117 -4.28 6.23 8.64
N ILE A 118 -5.52 6.01 8.22
CA ILE A 118 -6.14 6.75 7.11
C ILE A 118 -6.26 8.25 7.45
N LEU A 119 -6.69 8.60 8.66
CA LEU A 119 -6.74 9.99 9.10
C LEU A 119 -5.34 10.64 9.15
N LEU A 120 -4.30 9.88 9.51
CA LEU A 120 -2.91 10.32 9.41
C LEU A 120 -2.52 10.61 7.94
N MET A 121 -2.93 9.77 6.98
CA MET A 121 -2.67 10.05 5.56
C MET A 121 -3.39 11.33 5.11
N TYR A 122 -4.59 11.61 5.61
CA TYR A 122 -5.27 12.89 5.36
C TYR A 122 -4.52 14.07 5.93
N TYR A 123 -3.95 13.94 7.14
CA TYR A 123 -3.07 14.96 7.71
C TYR A 123 -1.85 15.21 6.81
N ILE A 124 -1.14 14.16 6.39
CA ILE A 124 0.02 14.25 5.49
C ILE A 124 -0.35 14.96 4.20
N MET A 125 -1.43 14.54 3.54
CA MET A 125 -1.90 15.12 2.27
C MET A 125 -2.38 16.57 2.41
N SER A 126 -2.80 16.99 3.59
CA SER A 126 -3.17 18.38 3.86
C SER A 126 -1.95 19.27 4.14
N ARG A 127 -0.86 18.69 4.65
CA ARG A 127 0.31 19.41 5.13
C ARG A 127 1.42 19.54 4.11
N TYR A 128 1.59 18.52 3.28
CA TYR A 128 2.69 18.42 2.34
C TYR A 128 2.21 18.52 0.89
N PRO A 129 2.64 19.55 0.12
CA PRO A 129 2.48 19.57 -1.33
C PRO A 129 3.20 18.38 -1.98
N PHE A 130 2.80 18.01 -3.19
CA PHE A 130 3.28 16.82 -3.89
C PHE A 130 4.81 16.65 -3.88
N ASP A 131 5.58 17.71 -4.21
CA ASP A 131 7.04 17.60 -4.22
C ASP A 131 7.64 17.37 -2.82
N GLN A 132 7.07 17.99 -1.77
CA GLN A 132 7.50 17.78 -0.39
C GLN A 132 7.09 16.39 0.12
N LEU A 133 5.95 15.88 -0.32
CA LEU A 133 5.53 14.51 -0.07
C LEU A 133 6.54 13.52 -0.64
N LEU A 134 6.96 13.72 -1.89
CA LEU A 134 8.00 12.89 -2.51
C LEU A 134 9.34 13.02 -1.79
N GLU A 135 9.72 14.21 -1.29
CA GLU A 135 10.94 14.40 -0.47
C GLU A 135 10.89 13.58 0.82
N LEU A 136 9.73 13.58 1.51
CA LEU A 136 9.52 12.79 2.71
C LEU A 136 9.75 11.29 2.44
N PHE A 137 9.14 10.77 1.37
CA PHE A 137 9.29 9.37 0.98
C PHE A 137 10.67 9.06 0.39
N LEU A 138 11.34 10.04 -0.21
CA LEU A 138 12.72 9.88 -0.67
C LEU A 138 13.67 9.62 0.51
N ILE A 139 13.53 10.38 1.60
CA ILE A 139 14.32 10.19 2.81
C ILE A 139 13.98 8.84 3.47
N LEU A 140 12.69 8.55 3.64
CA LEU A 140 12.22 7.30 4.21
C LEU A 140 12.70 6.09 3.39
N GLY A 141 12.48 6.11 2.07
CA GLY A 141 12.83 5.02 1.17
C GLY A 141 14.33 4.78 1.08
N THR A 142 15.13 5.86 1.00
CA THR A 142 16.59 5.72 1.01
C THR A 142 17.07 5.08 2.32
N GLY A 143 16.55 5.54 3.47
CA GLY A 143 16.93 5.00 4.77
C GLY A 143 16.52 3.55 4.96
N THR A 144 15.27 3.20 4.61
CA THR A 144 14.75 1.82 4.76
C THR A 144 15.43 0.82 3.81
N ILE A 145 15.61 1.19 2.54
CA ILE A 145 16.21 0.28 1.57
C ILE A 145 17.72 0.16 1.80
N ALA A 146 18.45 1.25 2.05
CA ALA A 146 19.86 1.18 2.42
C ALA A 146 20.06 0.39 3.72
N GLY A 147 19.24 0.63 4.74
CA GLY A 147 19.24 -0.15 5.97
C GLY A 147 18.99 -1.64 5.72
N SER A 148 18.07 -1.98 4.80
CA SER A 148 17.79 -3.38 4.42
C SER A 148 19.00 -4.04 3.74
N ILE A 149 19.71 -3.33 2.88
CA ILE A 149 20.93 -3.82 2.22
C ILE A 149 22.01 -4.09 3.26
N VAL A 150 22.25 -3.10 4.15
CA VAL A 150 23.24 -3.26 5.23
C VAL A 150 22.86 -4.43 6.13
N PHE A 151 21.59 -4.56 6.48
CA PHE A 151 21.10 -5.63 7.35
C PHE A 151 21.25 -7.01 6.72
N ALA A 152 20.97 -7.14 5.40
CA ALA A 152 21.14 -8.39 4.67
C ALA A 152 22.62 -8.81 4.56
N LEU A 153 23.55 -7.85 4.43
CA LEU A 153 24.97 -8.11 4.31
C LEU A 153 25.67 -8.33 5.67
N ALA A 154 25.33 -7.51 6.68
CA ALA A 154 26.00 -7.54 7.98
C ALA A 154 25.40 -8.58 8.94
N LEU A 155 24.10 -8.87 8.82
CA LEU A 155 23.34 -9.77 9.68
C LEU A 155 22.50 -10.77 8.85
N PRO A 156 23.15 -11.66 8.07
CA PRO A 156 22.46 -12.56 7.13
C PRO A 156 21.48 -13.52 7.81
N GLU A 157 21.65 -13.81 9.09
CA GLU A 157 20.69 -14.62 9.86
C GLU A 157 19.30 -13.97 9.95
N TYR A 158 19.26 -12.65 10.01
CA TYR A 158 18.02 -11.85 10.12
C TYR A 158 17.61 -11.23 8.79
N GLY A 159 18.57 -10.86 7.95
CA GLY A 159 18.36 -10.13 6.71
C GLY A 159 18.03 -11.00 5.50
N LEU A 160 18.26 -12.33 5.57
CA LEU A 160 17.90 -13.27 4.52
C LEU A 160 16.60 -13.98 4.83
N ASP A 161 15.82 -14.24 3.77
CA ASP A 161 14.59 -15.04 3.86
C ASP A 161 14.94 -16.52 3.60
N ARG A 162 15.10 -17.28 4.68
CA ARG A 162 15.48 -18.71 4.62
C ARG A 162 14.30 -19.65 4.42
N MET A 163 13.09 -19.12 4.26
CA MET A 163 11.87 -19.92 4.08
C MET A 163 11.67 -20.30 2.62
N GLY A 164 11.07 -21.46 2.38
CA GLY A 164 10.65 -21.88 1.05
C GLY A 164 11.79 -22.18 0.05
N GLY A 165 13.00 -22.60 0.51
CA GLY A 165 14.08 -23.01 -0.36
C GLY A 165 14.90 -21.83 -0.97
N HIS A 166 14.64 -20.59 -0.59
CA HIS A 166 15.33 -19.41 -1.09
C HIS A 166 16.40 -18.88 -0.11
N ALA A 167 17.37 -19.72 0.24
CA ALA A 167 18.39 -19.41 1.28
C ALA A 167 19.18 -18.11 1.08
N THR A 168 19.16 -17.52 -0.10
CA THR A 168 19.92 -16.31 -0.47
C THR A 168 19.05 -15.08 -0.75
N ALA A 169 17.72 -15.18 -0.68
CA ALA A 169 16.83 -14.06 -0.95
C ALA A 169 16.87 -13.02 0.19
N TRP A 170 17.01 -11.74 -0.16
CA TRP A 170 17.05 -10.67 0.83
C TRP A 170 15.64 -10.29 1.26
N LYS A 171 15.43 -10.16 2.57
CA LYS A 171 14.27 -9.48 3.17
C LYS A 171 14.67 -8.19 3.89
N GLY A 172 15.95 -8.04 4.21
CA GLY A 172 16.47 -6.87 4.93
C GLY A 172 15.81 -6.69 6.29
N ILE A 173 15.35 -5.46 6.54
CA ILE A 173 14.61 -5.09 7.76
C ILE A 173 13.11 -5.42 7.67
N PHE A 174 12.61 -5.85 6.51
CA PHE A 174 11.21 -6.21 6.31
C PHE A 174 10.91 -7.65 6.79
N SER A 175 9.62 -7.96 6.93
CA SER A 175 9.18 -9.27 7.43
C SER A 175 9.40 -10.41 6.43
N ALA A 176 9.36 -10.13 5.13
CA ALA A 176 9.49 -11.09 4.04
C ALA A 176 10.21 -10.48 2.84
N LYS A 177 10.77 -11.35 1.96
CA LYS A 177 11.44 -10.95 0.73
C LYS A 177 10.50 -10.22 -0.25
N ASN A 178 9.25 -10.67 -0.34
CA ASN A 178 8.25 -10.03 -1.20
C ASN A 178 7.97 -8.60 -0.71
N TYR A 179 7.84 -8.40 0.60
CA TYR A 179 7.63 -7.06 1.15
C TYR A 179 8.79 -6.11 0.85
N LEU A 180 10.05 -6.56 0.97
CA LEU A 180 11.22 -5.77 0.55
C LEU A 180 11.14 -5.41 -0.93
N GLY A 181 10.86 -6.40 -1.80
CA GLY A 181 10.77 -6.21 -3.24
C GLY A 181 9.69 -5.20 -3.63
N ASP A 182 8.49 -5.37 -3.11
CA ASP A 182 7.34 -4.52 -3.41
C ASP A 182 7.56 -3.08 -2.93
N MET A 183 8.07 -2.91 -1.70
CA MET A 183 8.40 -1.58 -1.18
C MET A 183 9.51 -0.91 -2.00
N ALA A 184 10.50 -1.66 -2.45
CA ALA A 184 11.55 -1.14 -3.32
C ALA A 184 10.97 -0.62 -4.66
N VAL A 185 9.96 -1.30 -5.24
CA VAL A 185 9.25 -0.81 -6.44
C VAL A 185 8.47 0.46 -6.13
N PHE A 186 7.71 0.53 -5.04
CA PHE A 186 6.99 1.76 -4.68
C PHE A 186 7.95 2.94 -4.45
N PHE A 187 9.04 2.74 -3.73
CA PHE A 187 10.06 3.77 -3.53
C PHE A 187 10.78 4.17 -4.82
N LEU A 188 10.99 3.22 -5.75
CA LEU A 188 11.53 3.49 -7.08
C LEU A 188 10.62 4.46 -7.85
N THR A 189 9.29 4.25 -7.83
CA THR A 189 8.34 5.15 -8.50
C THR A 189 8.42 6.57 -7.96
N MET A 190 8.59 6.74 -6.64
CA MET A 190 8.74 8.03 -5.98
C MET A 190 10.02 8.74 -6.40
N ALA A 191 11.15 8.01 -6.43
CA ALA A 191 12.42 8.53 -6.87
C ALA A 191 12.39 8.96 -8.34
N VAL A 192 11.70 8.21 -9.21
CA VAL A 192 11.53 8.56 -10.63
C VAL A 192 10.67 9.81 -10.81
N ALA A 193 9.57 9.92 -10.06
CA ALA A 193 8.65 11.06 -10.12
C ALA A 193 9.26 12.35 -9.54
N TYR A 194 10.19 12.25 -8.58
CA TYR A 194 10.78 13.39 -7.91
C TYR A 194 11.74 14.19 -8.81
N ARG A 195 11.58 15.50 -8.83
CA ARG A 195 12.50 16.43 -9.49
C ARG A 195 13.37 17.10 -8.44
N GLY A 196 14.61 16.62 -8.25
CA GLY A 196 15.53 17.12 -7.24
C GLY A 196 15.76 18.62 -7.28
N ARG A 197 15.42 19.35 -6.21
CA ARG A 197 15.58 20.80 -6.08
C ARG A 197 17.03 21.21 -5.80
N THR A 198 17.77 20.42 -5.04
CA THR A 198 19.17 20.66 -4.66
C THR A 198 20.07 19.54 -5.20
N SER A 199 21.39 19.82 -5.29
CA SER A 199 22.36 18.81 -5.69
C SER A 199 22.39 17.62 -4.74
N PHE A 200 22.23 17.88 -3.43
CA PHE A 200 22.13 16.84 -2.41
C PHE A 200 20.92 15.93 -2.64
N LEU A 201 19.71 16.49 -2.84
CA LEU A 201 18.50 15.71 -3.08
C LEU A 201 18.55 14.97 -4.43
N ARG A 202 19.24 15.50 -5.43
CA ARG A 202 19.50 14.76 -6.68
C ARG A 202 20.42 13.55 -6.45
N PHE A 203 21.43 13.69 -5.60
CA PHE A 203 22.29 12.59 -5.20
C PHE A 203 21.49 11.52 -4.42
N VAL A 204 20.71 11.91 -3.40
CA VAL A 204 19.83 11.00 -2.63
C VAL A 204 18.86 10.26 -3.56
N ARG A 205 18.24 10.96 -4.53
CA ARG A 205 17.39 10.36 -5.54
C ARG A 205 18.12 9.29 -6.37
N ALA A 206 19.32 9.61 -6.86
CA ALA A 206 20.12 8.65 -7.66
C ALA A 206 20.49 7.43 -6.82
N SER A 207 20.91 7.64 -5.56
CA SER A 207 21.22 6.57 -4.62
C SER A 207 19.99 5.69 -4.36
N GLN A 208 18.81 6.27 -4.14
CA GLN A 208 17.57 5.51 -3.94
C GLN A 208 17.23 4.65 -5.15
N ILE A 209 17.37 5.17 -6.38
CA ILE A 209 17.13 4.37 -7.58
C ILE A 209 18.05 3.14 -7.59
N VAL A 210 19.34 3.34 -7.36
CA VAL A 210 20.34 2.24 -7.33
C VAL A 210 20.01 1.24 -6.22
N PHE A 211 19.73 1.71 -5.01
CA PHE A 211 19.42 0.84 -3.88
C PHE A 211 18.12 0.05 -4.11
N CYS A 212 17.09 0.67 -4.69
CA CYS A 212 15.86 -0.03 -5.04
C CYS A 212 16.10 -1.11 -6.09
N LEU A 213 16.88 -0.84 -7.14
CA LEU A 213 17.19 -1.84 -8.17
C LEU A 213 17.98 -3.02 -7.58
N VAL A 214 18.94 -2.74 -6.69
CA VAL A 214 19.69 -3.79 -5.94
C VAL A 214 18.73 -4.59 -5.06
N ALA A 215 17.87 -3.93 -4.28
CA ALA A 215 16.93 -4.62 -3.41
C ALA A 215 15.92 -5.48 -4.20
N ILE A 216 15.41 -4.99 -5.33
CA ILE A 216 14.54 -5.75 -6.24
C ILE A 216 15.27 -7.00 -6.75
N ALA A 217 16.52 -6.85 -7.23
CA ALA A 217 17.29 -7.96 -7.77
C ALA A 217 17.57 -9.05 -6.71
N PHE A 218 17.98 -8.65 -5.52
CA PHE A 218 18.37 -9.59 -4.46
C PHE A 218 17.19 -10.09 -3.60
N SER A 219 16.00 -9.44 -3.66
CA SER A 219 14.78 -9.95 -3.01
C SER A 219 14.33 -11.27 -3.64
N GLN A 220 14.67 -11.51 -4.92
CA GLN A 220 14.20 -12.69 -5.68
C GLN A 220 12.66 -12.83 -5.62
N ALA A 221 11.95 -11.71 -5.51
CA ALA A 221 10.50 -11.67 -5.47
C ALA A 221 9.94 -11.56 -6.89
N ALA A 222 9.20 -12.57 -7.34
CA ALA A 222 8.63 -12.56 -8.70
C ALA A 222 7.65 -11.41 -8.90
N THR A 223 6.86 -11.10 -7.87
CA THR A 223 5.92 -9.97 -7.86
C THR A 223 6.67 -8.65 -8.09
N ALA A 224 7.79 -8.41 -7.41
CA ALA A 224 8.58 -7.21 -7.57
C ALA A 224 9.16 -7.07 -8.99
N TYR A 225 9.58 -8.16 -9.63
CA TYR A 225 10.02 -8.13 -11.03
C TYR A 225 8.87 -7.77 -11.97
N LEU A 226 7.70 -8.38 -11.78
CA LEU A 226 6.49 -8.09 -12.55
C LEU A 226 6.07 -6.63 -12.40
N LEU A 227 5.97 -6.12 -11.17
CA LEU A 227 5.62 -4.74 -10.88
C LEU A 227 6.62 -3.75 -11.49
N THR A 228 7.92 -4.07 -11.44
CA THR A 228 8.96 -3.25 -12.06
C THR A 228 8.78 -3.19 -13.59
N ALA A 229 8.56 -4.34 -14.23
CA ALA A 229 8.32 -4.40 -15.68
C ALA A 229 7.08 -3.58 -16.06
N ILE A 230 5.98 -3.73 -15.33
CA ILE A 230 4.74 -2.97 -15.55
C ILE A 230 4.99 -1.47 -15.35
N TYR A 231 5.73 -1.09 -14.30
CA TYR A 231 6.04 0.32 -14.08
C TYR A 231 6.90 0.91 -15.19
N VAL A 232 7.90 0.19 -15.69
CA VAL A 232 8.72 0.62 -16.82
C VAL A 232 7.87 0.82 -18.08
N VAL A 233 7.02 -0.15 -18.41
CA VAL A 233 6.08 -0.04 -19.54
C VAL A 233 5.15 1.16 -19.36
N TYR A 234 4.53 1.30 -18.18
CA TYR A 234 3.70 2.45 -17.83
C TYR A 234 4.43 3.79 -18.02
N PHE A 235 5.66 3.89 -17.49
CA PHE A 235 6.48 5.10 -17.59
C PHE A 235 6.81 5.45 -19.04
N LEU A 236 7.21 4.47 -19.85
CA LEU A 236 7.49 4.66 -21.29
C LEU A 236 6.25 5.12 -22.04
N ILE A 237 5.09 4.53 -21.72
CA ILE A 237 3.81 4.90 -22.28
C ILE A 237 3.48 6.36 -21.95
N MET A 238 3.51 6.75 -20.67
CA MET A 238 3.23 8.13 -20.26
C MET A 238 4.19 9.13 -20.91
N LYS A 239 5.49 8.80 -20.96
CA LYS A 239 6.49 9.62 -21.63
C LYS A 239 6.23 9.79 -23.13
N THR A 240 5.74 8.75 -23.78
CA THR A 240 5.42 8.76 -25.22
C THR A 240 4.15 9.55 -25.48
N LEU A 241 3.14 9.39 -24.63
CA LEU A 241 1.86 10.09 -24.74
C LEU A 241 1.98 11.62 -24.62
N HIS A 242 2.96 12.12 -23.86
CA HIS A 242 3.24 13.56 -23.84
C HIS A 242 3.60 14.12 -25.23
N ARG A 243 3.98 13.27 -26.20
CA ARG A 243 4.30 13.63 -27.57
C ARG A 243 3.10 13.55 -28.53
N PHE A 244 2.03 12.84 -28.14
CA PHE A 244 0.86 12.60 -28.99
C PHE A 244 -0.37 13.43 -28.56
N ARG A 245 -1.39 13.50 -29.43
CA ARG A 245 -2.63 14.22 -29.15
C ARG A 245 -3.49 13.49 -28.11
N LYS A 246 -4.29 14.25 -27.36
CA LYS A 246 -5.15 13.74 -26.25
C LYS A 246 -6.09 12.59 -26.60
N LYS A 247 -6.45 12.41 -27.89
CA LYS A 247 -7.27 11.26 -28.37
C LYS A 247 -6.57 9.91 -28.16
N ASP A 248 -5.24 9.90 -28.17
CA ASP A 248 -4.45 8.69 -28.17
C ASP A 248 -4.37 8.08 -26.76
N TYR A 249 -4.62 8.89 -25.72
CA TYR A 249 -4.72 8.39 -24.32
C TYR A 249 -5.85 7.40 -24.13
N PHE A 250 -7.01 7.63 -24.78
CA PHE A 250 -8.15 6.72 -24.67
C PHE A 250 -7.86 5.39 -25.34
N VAL A 251 -7.28 5.41 -26.54
CA VAL A 251 -6.89 4.21 -27.26
C VAL A 251 -5.87 3.40 -26.45
N LEU A 252 -4.92 4.08 -25.82
CA LEU A 252 -3.90 3.40 -25.04
C LEU A 252 -4.43 2.86 -23.71
N CYS A 253 -5.33 3.55 -23.02
CA CYS A 253 -6.02 3.00 -21.84
C CYS A 253 -6.80 1.73 -22.22
N ILE A 254 -7.46 1.71 -23.39
CA ILE A 254 -8.13 0.52 -23.90
C ILE A 254 -7.12 -0.58 -24.22
N LEU A 255 -6.00 -0.27 -24.86
CA LEU A 255 -4.95 -1.26 -25.18
C LEU A 255 -4.31 -1.82 -23.90
N LEU A 256 -4.06 -0.98 -22.89
CA LEU A 256 -3.53 -1.44 -21.59
C LEU A 256 -4.55 -2.28 -20.83
N LEU A 257 -5.80 -1.85 -20.76
CA LEU A 257 -6.88 -2.64 -20.16
C LEU A 257 -7.08 -3.95 -20.93
N GLY A 258 -7.00 -3.92 -22.26
CA GLY A 258 -7.05 -5.10 -23.12
C GLY A 258 -5.87 -6.04 -22.84
N ALA A 259 -4.65 -5.52 -22.79
CA ALA A 259 -3.45 -6.32 -22.50
C ALA A 259 -3.48 -6.91 -21.07
N LEU A 260 -3.92 -6.13 -20.08
CA LEU A 260 -4.11 -6.61 -18.71
C LEU A 260 -5.22 -7.66 -18.63
N SER A 261 -6.32 -7.47 -19.37
CA SER A 261 -7.41 -8.45 -19.43
C SER A 261 -6.95 -9.75 -20.11
N VAL A 262 -6.18 -9.64 -21.19
CA VAL A 262 -5.60 -10.82 -21.88
C VAL A 262 -4.59 -11.51 -20.95
N ALA A 263 -3.72 -10.78 -20.26
CA ALA A 263 -2.78 -11.35 -19.29
C ALA A 263 -3.52 -12.07 -18.17
N ALA A 264 -4.58 -11.47 -17.63
CA ALA A 264 -5.42 -12.09 -16.59
C ALA A 264 -6.13 -13.35 -17.10
N VAL A 265 -6.70 -13.30 -18.32
CA VAL A 265 -7.34 -14.46 -18.95
C VAL A 265 -6.32 -15.57 -19.21
N VAL A 266 -5.13 -15.25 -19.73
CA VAL A 266 -4.06 -16.25 -19.98
C VAL A 266 -3.59 -16.87 -18.66
N THR A 267 -3.46 -16.07 -17.60
CA THR A 267 -3.07 -16.57 -16.27
C THR A 267 -4.12 -17.52 -15.69
N VAL A 268 -5.41 -17.27 -15.96
CA VAL A 268 -6.52 -18.12 -15.46
C VAL A 268 -6.79 -19.32 -16.36
N ALA A 269 -6.76 -19.13 -17.69
CA ALA A 269 -7.16 -20.14 -18.66
C ALA A 269 -6.01 -21.09 -19.08
N ALA A 270 -4.77 -20.63 -19.02
CA ALA A 270 -3.59 -21.40 -19.41
C ALA A 270 -2.39 -21.12 -18.50
N PRO A 271 -2.50 -21.36 -17.18
CA PRO A 271 -1.44 -21.11 -16.22
C PRO A 271 -0.14 -21.84 -16.60
N ASP A 272 -0.25 -23.06 -17.11
CA ASP A 272 0.90 -23.90 -17.49
C ASP A 272 1.81 -23.27 -18.56
N LEU A 273 1.25 -22.54 -19.52
CA LEU A 273 2.01 -21.88 -20.58
C LEU A 273 2.85 -20.71 -20.04
N LEU A 274 2.29 -19.95 -19.11
CA LEU A 274 2.97 -18.79 -18.53
C LEU A 274 4.03 -19.21 -17.50
N PHE A 275 3.69 -20.19 -16.66
CA PHE A 275 4.56 -20.63 -15.57
C PHE A 275 5.71 -21.51 -16.04
N SER A 276 5.50 -22.37 -17.06
CA SER A 276 6.58 -23.12 -17.68
C SER A 276 7.60 -22.20 -18.37
N ALA A 277 7.15 -21.11 -18.99
CA ALA A 277 8.03 -20.10 -19.58
C ALA A 277 8.83 -19.32 -18.51
N LEU A 278 8.33 -19.26 -17.28
CA LEU A 278 8.99 -18.62 -16.13
C LEU A 278 9.75 -19.62 -15.23
N GLY A 279 9.81 -20.90 -15.62
CA GLY A 279 10.47 -21.96 -14.85
C GLY A 279 9.80 -22.27 -13.51
N LYS A 280 8.48 -22.01 -13.39
CA LYS A 280 7.68 -22.23 -12.17
C LYS A 280 6.58 -23.26 -12.40
N ASP A 281 6.23 -24.00 -11.32
CA ASP A 281 5.11 -24.92 -11.33
C ASP A 281 3.78 -24.18 -11.51
N SER A 282 2.86 -24.79 -12.27
CA SER A 282 1.50 -24.29 -12.55
C SER A 282 0.61 -24.16 -11.30
N THR A 283 1.01 -24.75 -10.17
CA THR A 283 0.31 -24.66 -8.87
C THR A 283 0.47 -23.30 -8.19
N LEU A 284 1.13 -22.30 -8.82
CA LEU A 284 1.41 -21.00 -8.18
C LEU A 284 2.01 -21.17 -6.78
N THR A 285 2.90 -22.19 -6.60
CA THR A 285 3.47 -22.54 -5.28
C THR A 285 2.40 -22.84 -4.20
N GLY A 286 1.32 -23.56 -4.58
CA GLY A 286 0.23 -23.96 -3.67
C GLY A 286 -0.89 -22.92 -3.48
N ARG A 287 -0.81 -21.75 -4.12
CA ARG A 287 -1.83 -20.68 -3.96
C ARG A 287 -3.21 -21.06 -4.47
N THR A 288 -3.30 -21.88 -5.53
CA THR A 288 -4.58 -22.39 -6.05
C THR A 288 -5.37 -23.15 -4.99
N GLY A 289 -4.71 -23.94 -4.17
CA GLY A 289 -5.32 -24.64 -3.03
C GLY A 289 -5.81 -23.67 -1.94
N ILE A 290 -5.00 -22.64 -1.63
CA ILE A 290 -5.39 -21.58 -0.68
C ILE A 290 -6.64 -20.85 -1.17
N TRP A 291 -6.65 -20.42 -2.45
CA TRP A 291 -7.76 -19.66 -3.03
C TRP A 291 -9.04 -20.49 -3.11
N SER A 292 -8.94 -21.78 -3.47
CA SER A 292 -10.10 -22.69 -3.47
C SER A 292 -10.71 -22.80 -2.08
N ALA A 293 -9.90 -23.05 -1.04
CA ALA A 293 -10.35 -23.15 0.34
C ALA A 293 -10.88 -21.80 0.91
N ALA A 294 -10.26 -20.68 0.48
CA ALA A 294 -10.74 -19.34 0.82
C ALA A 294 -12.12 -19.05 0.21
N ILE A 295 -12.34 -19.40 -1.07
CA ILE A 295 -13.63 -19.24 -1.74
C ILE A 295 -14.72 -20.12 -1.08
N ASP A 296 -14.38 -21.34 -0.67
CA ASP A 296 -15.30 -22.20 0.11
C ASP A 296 -15.69 -21.54 1.44
N SER A 297 -14.75 -20.93 2.15
CA SER A 297 -15.05 -20.16 3.37
C SER A 297 -15.89 -18.90 3.10
N ILE A 298 -15.60 -18.16 2.02
CA ILE A 298 -16.40 -17.00 1.57
C ILE A 298 -17.85 -17.43 1.32
N SER A 299 -18.08 -18.57 0.68
CA SER A 299 -19.43 -19.05 0.36
C SER A 299 -20.34 -19.25 1.58
N ARG A 300 -19.75 -19.47 2.76
CA ARG A 300 -20.48 -19.61 4.03
C ARG A 300 -20.87 -18.29 4.68
N ARG A 301 -20.10 -17.22 4.45
CA ARG A 301 -20.40 -15.87 4.95
C ARG A 301 -20.17 -14.80 3.87
N PRO A 302 -20.94 -14.82 2.76
CA PRO A 302 -20.61 -14.06 1.57
C PRO A 302 -20.81 -12.54 1.72
N LEU A 303 -21.69 -12.08 2.61
CA LEU A 303 -22.09 -10.65 2.66
C LEU A 303 -21.21 -9.82 3.59
N LEU A 304 -20.92 -10.32 4.81
CA LEU A 304 -20.26 -9.55 5.87
C LEU A 304 -18.94 -10.17 6.34
N GLY A 305 -18.59 -11.36 5.84
CA GLY A 305 -17.35 -12.05 6.18
C GLY A 305 -17.26 -12.50 7.64
N TYR A 306 -16.02 -12.64 8.10
CA TYR A 306 -15.69 -13.21 9.42
C TYR A 306 -15.19 -12.16 10.43
N GLY A 307 -15.14 -10.90 10.05
CA GLY A 307 -14.62 -9.79 10.84
C GLY A 307 -13.25 -9.32 10.35
N TYR A 308 -13.08 -8.00 10.29
CA TYR A 308 -11.86 -7.37 9.81
C TYR A 308 -10.65 -7.80 10.66
N GLN A 309 -9.59 -8.31 9.98
CA GLN A 309 -8.38 -8.87 10.60
C GLN A 309 -8.65 -10.05 11.55
N ALA A 310 -9.83 -10.67 11.48
CA ALA A 310 -10.25 -11.74 12.40
C ALA A 310 -10.49 -13.08 11.69
N PHE A 311 -10.17 -13.21 10.40
CA PHE A 311 -10.25 -14.49 9.71
C PHE A 311 -9.05 -15.40 10.05
N TRP A 312 -7.82 -14.90 9.90
CA TRP A 312 -6.59 -15.68 10.09
C TRP A 312 -6.22 -15.76 11.58
N LEU A 313 -6.75 -16.77 12.26
CA LEU A 313 -6.53 -17.06 13.69
C LEU A 313 -5.64 -18.29 13.92
N GLY A 314 -4.91 -18.74 12.89
CA GLY A 314 -4.11 -19.95 12.97
C GLY A 314 -4.99 -21.21 13.05
N LEU A 315 -4.76 -22.04 14.07
CA LEU A 315 -5.50 -23.29 14.28
C LEU A 315 -6.89 -23.09 14.93
N GLU A 316 -7.37 -21.86 15.00
CA GLU A 316 -8.66 -21.52 15.56
C GLU A 316 -9.61 -20.96 14.50
N GLY A 317 -10.91 -21.01 14.77
CA GLY A 317 -11.94 -20.44 13.89
C GLY A 317 -11.99 -21.07 12.50
N GLU A 318 -12.47 -20.30 11.52
CA GLU A 318 -12.67 -20.79 10.16
C GLU A 318 -11.33 -20.94 9.38
N SER A 319 -10.28 -20.19 9.75
CA SER A 319 -8.95 -20.33 9.14
C SER A 319 -8.34 -21.73 9.30
N TYR A 320 -8.72 -22.46 10.37
CA TYR A 320 -8.30 -23.84 10.58
C TYR A 320 -8.66 -24.76 9.41
N ARG A 321 -9.84 -24.57 8.81
CA ARG A 321 -10.28 -25.37 7.65
C ARG A 321 -9.40 -25.12 6.43
N VAL A 322 -9.02 -23.87 6.18
CA VAL A 322 -8.10 -23.52 5.09
C VAL A 322 -6.73 -24.13 5.33
N ILE A 323 -6.22 -24.03 6.56
CA ILE A 323 -4.93 -24.59 6.96
C ILE A 323 -4.92 -26.11 6.79
N LEU A 324 -6.00 -26.81 7.19
CA LEU A 324 -6.12 -28.25 6.96
C LEU A 324 -6.12 -28.64 5.49
N ALA A 325 -6.81 -27.86 4.65
CA ALA A 325 -6.91 -28.13 3.21
C ALA A 325 -5.55 -28.00 2.49
N VAL A 326 -4.68 -27.09 2.95
CA VAL A 326 -3.37 -26.85 2.32
C VAL A 326 -2.19 -27.46 3.10
N SER A 327 -2.42 -27.96 4.30
CA SER A 327 -1.42 -28.62 5.19
C SER A 327 -0.25 -27.71 5.62
N TRP A 328 -0.43 -26.37 5.64
CA TRP A 328 0.57 -25.44 6.16
C TRP A 328 -0.05 -24.22 6.86
N LEU A 329 0.68 -23.60 7.78
CA LEU A 329 0.20 -22.43 8.51
C LEU A 329 0.21 -21.19 7.64
N LEU A 330 -0.96 -20.56 7.51
CA LEU A 330 -1.18 -19.34 6.75
C LEU A 330 -1.59 -18.18 7.64
N ALA A 331 -1.16 -16.99 7.29
CA ALA A 331 -1.57 -15.73 7.90
C ALA A 331 -2.37 -14.82 6.96
N GLN A 332 -2.51 -15.23 5.68
CA GLN A 332 -3.20 -14.47 4.64
C GLN A 332 -3.47 -15.36 3.42
N ALA A 333 -4.44 -14.97 2.56
CA ALA A 333 -4.78 -15.70 1.34
C ALA A 333 -3.77 -15.50 0.21
N GLN A 334 -2.75 -14.68 0.37
CA GLN A 334 -1.85 -14.26 -0.72
C GLN A 334 -2.65 -13.64 -1.89
N ASN A 335 -3.72 -12.95 -1.58
CA ASN A 335 -4.56 -12.19 -2.50
C ASN A 335 -5.44 -11.22 -1.69
N GLY A 336 -5.14 -9.92 -1.80
CA GLY A 336 -5.80 -8.90 -0.98
C GLY A 336 -7.30 -8.78 -1.21
N PHE A 337 -7.79 -9.13 -2.41
CA PHE A 337 -9.24 -9.13 -2.68
C PHE A 337 -9.95 -10.28 -1.98
N LEU A 338 -9.33 -11.47 -1.96
CA LEU A 338 -9.85 -12.61 -1.21
C LEU A 338 -9.83 -12.33 0.29
N ASP A 339 -8.74 -11.76 0.82
CA ASP A 339 -8.65 -11.43 2.24
C ASP A 339 -9.71 -10.41 2.66
N VAL A 340 -9.90 -9.33 1.88
CA VAL A 340 -10.99 -8.38 2.14
C VAL A 340 -12.36 -9.08 2.12
N THR A 341 -12.57 -10.03 1.20
CA THR A 341 -13.84 -10.75 1.08
C THR A 341 -14.03 -11.75 2.22
N LEU A 342 -12.99 -12.44 2.67
CA LEU A 342 -13.02 -13.28 3.87
C LEU A 342 -13.35 -12.47 5.11
N GLU A 343 -12.76 -11.32 5.28
CA GLU A 343 -12.88 -10.48 6.46
C GLU A 343 -14.19 -9.68 6.52
N MET A 344 -14.59 -9.08 5.39
CA MET A 344 -15.69 -8.10 5.33
C MET A 344 -16.76 -8.44 4.28
N GLY A 345 -16.68 -9.61 3.66
CA GLY A 345 -17.63 -10.08 2.67
C GLY A 345 -17.71 -9.22 1.41
N ALA A 346 -18.80 -9.39 0.67
CA ALA A 346 -19.11 -8.58 -0.51
C ALA A 346 -19.21 -7.08 -0.22
N ALA A 347 -19.60 -6.71 1.01
CA ALA A 347 -19.71 -5.31 1.42
C ALA A 347 -18.33 -4.63 1.45
N GLY A 348 -17.31 -5.27 2.01
CA GLY A 348 -15.94 -4.77 2.01
C GLY A 348 -15.34 -4.73 0.61
N LEU A 349 -15.52 -5.81 -0.17
CA LEU A 349 -15.06 -5.88 -1.55
C LEU A 349 -15.68 -4.79 -2.43
N ALA A 350 -16.98 -4.53 -2.29
CA ALA A 350 -17.67 -3.48 -3.04
C ALA A 350 -17.06 -2.10 -2.77
N ILE A 351 -16.74 -1.77 -1.52
CA ILE A 351 -16.07 -0.50 -1.19
C ILE A 351 -14.70 -0.43 -1.87
N VAL A 352 -13.91 -1.50 -1.81
CA VAL A 352 -12.58 -1.55 -2.45
C VAL A 352 -12.68 -1.33 -3.96
N LEU A 353 -13.57 -2.04 -4.64
CA LEU A 353 -13.79 -1.89 -6.09
C LEU A 353 -14.26 -0.48 -6.46
N LEU A 354 -15.13 0.13 -5.66
CA LEU A 354 -15.56 1.51 -5.86
C LEU A 354 -14.41 2.50 -5.63
N VAL A 355 -13.54 2.28 -4.64
CA VAL A 355 -12.34 3.12 -4.41
C VAL A 355 -11.44 3.10 -5.64
N PHE A 356 -11.13 1.91 -6.18
CA PHE A 356 -10.37 1.79 -7.43
C PHE A 356 -11.07 2.46 -8.61
N GLY A 357 -12.39 2.23 -8.79
CA GLY A 357 -13.17 2.82 -9.87
C GLY A 357 -13.16 4.35 -9.85
N PHE A 358 -13.33 4.96 -8.67
CA PHE A 358 -13.24 6.42 -8.52
C PHE A 358 -11.81 6.93 -8.71
N ALA A 359 -10.80 6.22 -8.26
CA ALA A 359 -9.40 6.60 -8.47
C ALA A 359 -9.06 6.61 -9.98
N PHE A 360 -9.44 5.58 -10.73
CA PHE A 360 -9.25 5.52 -12.19
C PHE A 360 -10.06 6.61 -12.92
N ARG A 361 -11.31 6.85 -12.52
CA ARG A 361 -12.13 7.93 -13.07
C ARG A 361 -11.46 9.30 -12.88
N ASP A 362 -11.05 9.61 -11.64
CA ASP A 362 -10.48 10.91 -11.30
C ASP A 362 -9.14 11.12 -12.02
N ALA A 363 -8.30 10.07 -12.12
CA ALA A 363 -7.07 10.08 -12.91
C ALA A 363 -7.36 10.32 -14.40
N GLY A 364 -8.30 9.57 -15.00
CA GLY A 364 -8.66 9.69 -16.42
C GLY A 364 -9.17 11.08 -16.78
N VAL A 365 -10.04 11.66 -15.94
CA VAL A 365 -10.53 13.03 -16.14
C VAL A 365 -9.39 14.05 -16.07
N CYS A 366 -8.47 13.90 -15.09
CA CYS A 366 -7.31 14.79 -14.95
C CYS A 366 -6.36 14.68 -16.15
N LEU A 367 -6.01 13.46 -16.57
CA LEU A 367 -5.14 13.24 -17.72
C LEU A 367 -5.71 13.84 -19.02
N LEU A 368 -7.03 13.73 -19.22
CA LEU A 368 -7.69 14.25 -20.42
C LEU A 368 -7.86 15.76 -20.43
N ARG A 369 -8.10 16.39 -19.28
CA ARG A 369 -8.50 17.80 -19.18
C ARG A 369 -7.42 18.74 -18.67
N SER A 370 -6.46 18.26 -17.87
CA SER A 370 -5.40 19.11 -17.34
C SER A 370 -4.44 19.55 -18.45
N ARG A 371 -3.95 20.80 -18.32
CA ARG A 371 -2.90 21.38 -19.16
C ARG A 371 -1.65 21.71 -18.33
N ASP A 372 -1.74 21.59 -17.01
CA ASP A 372 -0.63 21.87 -16.11
C ASP A 372 0.29 20.64 -16.00
N HIS A 373 1.54 20.80 -16.41
CA HIS A 373 2.54 19.74 -16.35
C HIS A 373 2.87 19.30 -14.92
N ALA A 374 2.76 20.18 -13.92
CA ALA A 374 2.99 19.81 -12.53
C ALA A 374 1.85 18.93 -12.02
N GLN A 375 0.61 19.29 -12.35
CA GLN A 375 -0.58 18.50 -12.05
C GLN A 375 -0.53 17.14 -12.74
N LEU A 376 -0.20 17.10 -14.04
CA LEU A 376 -0.10 15.83 -14.79
C LEU A 376 0.93 14.89 -14.17
N ARG A 377 2.12 15.38 -13.79
CA ARG A 377 3.14 14.58 -13.12
C ARG A 377 2.63 13.97 -11.80
N ALA A 378 1.90 14.74 -11.01
CA ALA A 378 1.31 14.24 -9.77
C ALA A 378 0.26 13.15 -10.05
N VAL A 379 -0.65 13.40 -11.01
CA VAL A 379 -1.67 12.43 -11.42
C VAL A 379 -1.05 11.14 -11.95
N GLU A 380 -0.02 11.24 -12.78
CA GLU A 380 0.69 10.07 -13.32
C GLU A 380 1.33 9.22 -12.21
N TRP A 381 1.96 9.85 -11.23
CA TRP A 381 2.52 9.11 -10.12
C TRP A 381 1.43 8.46 -9.27
N TYR A 382 0.36 9.18 -8.88
CA TYR A 382 -0.75 8.60 -8.13
C TYR A 382 -1.40 7.44 -8.88
N LEU A 383 -1.60 7.58 -10.19
CA LEU A 383 -2.17 6.52 -11.03
C LEU A 383 -1.25 5.30 -11.09
N SER A 384 0.07 5.49 -11.21
CA SER A 384 1.02 4.37 -11.17
C SER A 384 0.92 3.58 -9.85
N VAL A 385 0.80 4.27 -8.72
CA VAL A 385 0.59 3.65 -7.40
C VAL A 385 -0.71 2.83 -7.38
N VAL A 386 -1.82 3.38 -7.90
CA VAL A 386 -3.11 2.67 -7.94
C VAL A 386 -3.00 1.40 -8.79
N ILE A 387 -2.37 1.47 -9.97
CA ILE A 387 -2.17 0.31 -10.86
C ILE A 387 -1.29 -0.75 -10.18
N LEU A 388 -0.16 -0.34 -9.61
CA LEU A 388 0.77 -1.26 -8.95
C LEU A 388 0.10 -1.92 -7.72
N THR A 389 -0.69 -1.17 -6.94
CA THR A 389 -1.44 -1.73 -5.82
C THR A 389 -2.48 -2.75 -6.28
N LEU A 390 -3.22 -2.45 -7.35
CA LEU A 390 -4.20 -3.39 -7.94
C LEU A 390 -3.53 -4.72 -8.30
N ILE A 391 -2.41 -4.66 -9.01
CA ILE A 391 -1.71 -5.85 -9.52
C ILE A 391 -1.03 -6.60 -8.38
N CYS A 392 -0.35 -5.88 -7.46
CA CYS A 392 0.33 -6.48 -6.33
C CYS A 392 -0.66 -7.28 -5.45
N ASN A 393 -1.86 -6.76 -5.24
CA ASN A 393 -2.87 -7.44 -4.43
C ASN A 393 -3.59 -8.63 -5.13
N CYS A 394 -3.25 -8.94 -6.37
CA CYS A 394 -3.60 -10.23 -6.96
C CYS A 394 -2.68 -11.37 -6.48
N ASP A 395 -1.52 -11.07 -5.93
CA ASP A 395 -0.46 -12.01 -5.54
C ASP A 395 0.00 -11.83 -4.08
N GLU A 396 -0.30 -10.70 -3.46
CA GLU A 396 -0.01 -10.33 -2.07
C GLU A 396 -1.26 -9.77 -1.39
N SER A 397 -1.22 -9.60 -0.05
CA SER A 397 -2.37 -9.16 0.73
C SER A 397 -2.01 -7.96 1.60
N PHE A 398 -2.30 -6.75 1.13
CA PHE A 398 -2.13 -5.54 1.92
C PHE A 398 -3.21 -4.46 1.70
N LEU A 399 -4.30 -4.77 0.99
CA LEU A 399 -5.41 -3.82 0.82
C LEU A 399 -6.02 -3.44 2.17
N PHE A 400 -5.93 -2.15 2.48
CA PHE A 400 -6.40 -1.60 3.74
C PHE A 400 -5.83 -2.33 4.98
N GLU A 401 -4.60 -2.87 4.87
CA GLU A 401 -3.87 -3.42 6.02
C GLU A 401 -3.36 -2.28 6.91
N PRO A 402 -3.73 -2.25 8.20
CA PRO A 402 -3.51 -1.08 9.05
C PRO A 402 -2.04 -0.82 9.38
N LYS A 403 -1.17 -1.81 9.22
CA LYS A 403 0.27 -1.69 9.51
C LYS A 403 1.14 -1.68 8.25
N HIS A 404 0.57 -1.88 7.07
CA HIS A 404 1.34 -2.02 5.84
C HIS A 404 1.53 -0.67 5.13
N LEU A 405 2.78 -0.26 4.94
CA LEU A 405 3.10 1.03 4.29
C LEU A 405 2.53 1.13 2.85
N GLY A 406 2.51 0.03 2.09
CA GLY A 406 1.90 0.00 0.75
C GLY A 406 0.41 0.34 0.76
N SER A 407 -0.34 -0.12 1.77
CA SER A 407 -1.72 0.29 1.98
C SER A 407 -1.85 1.81 2.21
N MET A 408 -0.96 2.40 3.00
CA MET A 408 -0.97 3.84 3.28
C MET A 408 -0.59 4.66 2.04
N ILE A 409 0.36 4.19 1.24
CA ILE A 409 0.75 4.82 -0.04
C ILE A 409 -0.43 4.77 -1.03
N PHE A 410 -1.20 3.68 -1.06
CA PHE A 410 -2.42 3.58 -1.86
C PHE A 410 -3.48 4.61 -1.43
N VAL A 411 -3.71 4.79 -0.13
CA VAL A 411 -4.63 5.81 0.39
C VAL A 411 -4.17 7.21 -0.02
N ILE A 412 -2.87 7.51 0.09
CA ILE A 412 -2.27 8.77 -0.37
C ILE A 412 -2.57 9.00 -1.86
N ALA A 413 -2.40 7.98 -2.70
CA ALA A 413 -2.66 8.09 -4.13
C ALA A 413 -4.14 8.38 -4.42
N CYS A 414 -5.07 7.70 -3.76
CA CYS A 414 -6.51 7.95 -3.90
C CYS A 414 -6.89 9.37 -3.48
N VAL A 415 -6.34 9.86 -2.35
CA VAL A 415 -6.57 11.23 -1.88
C VAL A 415 -5.98 12.24 -2.85
N GLY A 416 -4.77 12.00 -3.34
CA GLY A 416 -4.10 12.87 -4.29
C GLY A 416 -4.88 13.02 -5.60
N LEU A 417 -5.33 11.91 -6.19
CA LEU A 417 -6.19 11.93 -7.39
C LEU A 417 -7.46 12.73 -7.17
N LYS A 418 -8.12 12.55 -6.04
CA LYS A 418 -9.32 13.31 -5.70
C LYS A 418 -9.05 14.80 -5.54
N GLN A 419 -7.94 15.16 -4.89
CA GLN A 419 -7.56 16.57 -4.75
C GLN A 419 -7.25 17.22 -6.11
N GLU A 420 -6.53 16.53 -7.00
CA GLU A 420 -6.23 17.05 -8.33
C GLU A 420 -7.50 17.18 -9.20
N TRP A 421 -8.43 16.23 -9.09
CA TRP A 421 -9.74 16.33 -9.74
C TRP A 421 -10.55 17.53 -9.23
N LEU A 422 -10.59 17.78 -7.90
CA LEU A 422 -11.28 18.93 -7.32
C LEU A 422 -10.63 20.26 -7.75
N ARG A 423 -9.29 20.33 -7.83
CA ARG A 423 -8.57 21.52 -8.36
C ARG A 423 -8.97 21.81 -9.80
N LEU A 424 -9.04 20.77 -10.62
CA LEU A 424 -9.45 20.90 -12.02
C LEU A 424 -10.87 21.45 -12.13
N GLN A 425 -11.80 20.98 -11.31
CA GLN A 425 -13.18 21.47 -11.29
C GLN A 425 -13.27 22.94 -10.84
N ALA A 426 -12.53 23.30 -9.80
CA ALA A 426 -12.48 24.68 -9.31
C ALA A 426 -11.93 25.67 -10.36
N SER A 427 -10.97 25.23 -11.17
CA SER A 427 -10.39 26.06 -12.27
C SER A 427 -11.33 26.22 -13.47
N ALA A 428 -12.28 25.29 -13.65
CA ALA A 428 -13.27 25.31 -14.73
C ALA A 428 -14.56 26.08 -14.36
N ALA A 429 -14.76 26.40 -13.08
CA ALA A 429 -15.92 27.19 -12.65
C ALA A 429 -15.81 28.64 -13.15
N PRO A 430 -16.89 29.22 -13.71
CA PRO A 430 -16.88 30.62 -14.15
C PRO A 430 -16.55 31.52 -12.95
N ARG A 431 -15.59 32.42 -13.12
CA ARG A 431 -15.33 33.45 -12.11
C ARG A 431 -16.62 34.25 -11.90
N PRO A 432 -17.04 34.52 -10.65
CA PRO A 432 -18.17 35.41 -10.43
C PRO A 432 -17.88 36.74 -11.13
N VAL A 433 -18.77 37.14 -12.04
CA VAL A 433 -18.72 38.43 -12.68
C VAL A 433 -18.82 39.45 -11.56
N GLY A 434 -17.72 40.18 -11.29
CA GLY A 434 -17.73 41.23 -10.30
C GLY A 434 -18.82 42.21 -10.64
N ILE A 435 -19.84 42.33 -9.81
CA ILE A 435 -20.77 43.42 -9.83
C ILE A 435 -19.94 44.65 -9.43
N SER A 436 -19.47 45.42 -10.43
CA SER A 436 -18.90 46.73 -10.18
C SER A 436 -20.04 47.60 -9.65
N ALA A 437 -19.99 47.87 -8.35
CA ALA A 437 -20.79 48.90 -7.72
C ALA A 437 -20.14 50.30 -7.97
#